data_04835ae5439d0f86068850e9fca4a730
#
_entry.id   04835ae5439d0f86068850e9fca4a730
#
_cell.length_a   1.000
_cell.length_b   1.000
_cell.length_c   1.000
_cell.angle_alpha   90.00
_cell.angle_beta   90.00
_cell.angle_gamma   90.00
#
_symmetry.space_group_name_H-M   'P 1'
#
loop_
_entity.id
_entity.type
_entity.pdbx_description
1 polymer ?
#
loop_
_entity_poly.entity_id
_entity_poly.type
_entity_poly.pdbx_seq_one_letter_code
_entity_poly.pdbx_strand_id
1 'polypeptide(L)'
;MRRTRNRAMTRVATAVLSTALILTGCSHPSHTSHPSHTAHPGSTQAADGPAPTAPHARHIVLKGAVNVRDLGGYPTSDGKQLRYGVVFRGDALGKLTPDDLSVASKLGLKSVVDFRLPLEIRTDGADRLPKGASAIPLPIDDTGLYERTTAAIGSRDPAVQQKALGDGKGAATMRRIYRTFVTEAGARHQFARVLDTIADGKELPLLFHCTSGKDRTGWMSYVLLRAVGVPARTAEADYLLSNDIRKTADEKTREGLKKAGIMRDPQLIVPLQEVRKDYLGAALTEADHRYGSFDAYLSKGLGLDAGTLHTLRTRLLK
;
A
#
# COMPACT_ATOMS: atom_id res chain seq x y z
N MET A 1 -44.50 -39.13 3.78
CA MET A 1 -44.24 -37.98 4.67
C MET A 1 -42.74 -37.69 4.68
N ARG A 2 -42.27 -36.75 3.85
CA ARG A 2 -40.88 -36.27 3.81
C ARG A 2 -40.82 -34.90 4.47
N ARG A 3 -40.13 -34.82 5.62
CA ARG A 3 -39.88 -33.54 6.32
C ARG A 3 -38.75 -32.77 5.61
N THR A 4 -39.09 -31.66 4.99
CA THR A 4 -38.19 -30.66 4.50
C THR A 4 -37.56 -29.93 5.69
N ARG A 5 -36.25 -30.06 5.88
CA ARG A 5 -35.44 -29.24 6.81
C ARG A 5 -35.08 -27.92 6.13
N ASN A 6 -35.75 -26.87 6.52
CA ASN A 6 -35.35 -25.51 6.22
C ASN A 6 -33.99 -25.21 6.89
N ARG A 7 -32.94 -25.06 6.10
CA ARG A 7 -31.67 -24.46 6.53
C ARG A 7 -31.85 -22.95 6.46
N ALA A 8 -32.08 -22.31 7.59
CA ALA A 8 -31.90 -20.88 7.76
C ALA A 8 -30.40 -20.59 7.64
N MET A 9 -29.97 -20.06 6.51
CA MET A 9 -28.65 -19.47 6.36
C MET A 9 -28.61 -18.16 7.13
N THR A 10 -27.98 -18.18 8.29
CA THR A 10 -27.64 -16.99 9.08
C THR A 10 -26.64 -16.17 8.26
N ARG A 11 -27.08 -15.02 7.75
CA ARG A 11 -26.20 -13.99 7.17
C ARG A 11 -25.34 -13.42 8.29
N VAL A 12 -24.13 -13.93 8.47
CA VAL A 12 -23.13 -13.33 9.37
C VAL A 12 -22.60 -12.09 8.68
N ALA A 13 -22.82 -10.94 9.31
CA ALA A 13 -22.38 -9.64 8.84
C ALA A 13 -20.85 -9.58 8.76
N THR A 14 -20.32 -9.49 7.56
CA THR A 14 -18.89 -9.40 7.25
C THR A 14 -18.46 -7.92 7.21
N ALA A 15 -18.43 -7.25 8.36
CA ALA A 15 -18.07 -5.84 8.45
C ALA A 15 -16.99 -5.60 9.53
N VAL A 16 -15.87 -6.34 9.47
CA VAL A 16 -14.94 -6.36 10.62
C VAL A 16 -13.56 -5.77 10.35
N LEU A 17 -13.15 -5.58 9.10
CA LEU A 17 -11.83 -4.99 8.81
C LEU A 17 -11.85 -3.51 8.38
N SER A 18 -13.00 -2.89 8.37
CA SER A 18 -13.18 -1.57 7.74
C SER A 18 -13.91 -0.52 8.58
N THR A 19 -14.13 -0.72 9.87
CA THR A 19 -14.90 0.26 10.69
C THR A 19 -14.00 1.37 11.21
N ALA A 20 -13.87 2.46 10.45
CA ALA A 20 -13.56 3.77 11.02
C ALA A 20 -14.86 4.40 11.52
N LEU A 21 -15.12 4.37 12.83
CA LEU A 21 -16.19 5.13 13.44
C LEU A 21 -15.85 6.63 13.37
N ILE A 22 -16.70 7.37 12.69
CA ILE A 22 -16.71 8.85 12.73
C ILE A 22 -17.36 9.26 14.04
N LEU A 23 -16.58 9.81 14.96
CA LEU A 23 -17.09 10.58 16.09
C LEU A 23 -16.78 12.05 15.82
N THR A 24 -17.83 12.79 15.48
CA THR A 24 -17.85 14.26 15.49
C THR A 24 -17.78 14.76 16.93
N GLY A 25 -16.73 15.48 17.24
CA GLY A 25 -16.58 16.22 18.49
C GLY A 25 -16.13 17.64 18.19
N CYS A 26 -17.06 18.60 18.32
CA CYS A 26 -16.77 20.04 18.32
C CYS A 26 -16.03 20.42 19.62
N SER A 27 -14.96 21.21 19.50
CA SER A 27 -14.52 22.07 20.61
C SER A 27 -13.72 23.26 20.09
N HIS A 28 -14.05 24.43 20.64
CA HIS A 28 -13.66 25.77 20.30
C HIS A 28 -12.23 26.15 20.77
N PRO A 29 -11.66 27.26 20.27
CA PRO A 29 -10.29 27.65 20.52
C PRO A 29 -10.14 28.54 21.76
N SER A 30 -9.02 28.41 22.44
CA SER A 30 -8.60 29.38 23.48
C SER A 30 -7.33 30.10 23.04
N HIS A 31 -7.41 31.40 22.99
CA HIS A 31 -6.30 32.34 22.83
C HIS A 31 -5.42 32.41 24.09
N THR A 32 -4.11 32.49 23.94
CA THR A 32 -3.25 33.30 24.84
C THR A 32 -1.96 33.73 24.14
N SER A 33 -1.77 34.99 24.21
CA SER A 33 -0.76 36.04 24.05
C SER A 33 0.73 35.70 24.10
N HIS A 34 1.44 36.53 23.26
CA HIS A 34 2.89 36.74 23.15
C HIS A 34 3.58 37.22 24.41
N PRO A 35 4.94 37.16 24.46
CA PRO A 35 5.66 38.42 24.39
C PRO A 35 6.85 38.46 23.42
N SER A 36 7.07 39.69 22.99
CA SER A 36 8.12 40.24 22.12
C SER A 36 9.53 40.10 22.70
N HIS A 37 10.54 39.85 21.87
CA HIS A 37 11.91 40.31 22.09
C HIS A 37 12.54 40.85 20.82
N THR A 38 13.17 41.99 21.00
CA THR A 38 13.79 42.98 20.18
C THR A 38 14.91 42.50 19.27
N ALA A 39 15.00 43.18 18.14
CA ALA A 39 16.02 43.06 17.10
C ALA A 39 17.37 43.69 17.47
N HIS A 40 18.46 43.15 16.90
CA HIS A 40 19.69 43.92 16.57
C HIS A 40 20.18 43.51 15.16
N PRO A 41 20.69 44.43 14.36
CA PRO A 41 21.01 44.26 12.95
C PRO A 41 22.48 43.90 12.73
N GLY A 42 22.70 42.96 11.82
CA GLY A 42 24.02 42.64 11.29
C GLY A 42 23.89 42.19 9.84
N SER A 43 24.23 43.14 8.93
CA SER A 43 24.23 42.94 7.49
C SER A 43 25.35 42.03 7.02
N THR A 44 25.01 40.99 6.22
CA THR A 44 25.87 40.56 5.11
C THR A 44 24.95 40.02 4.01
N GLN A 45 24.94 40.68 2.88
CA GLN A 45 24.36 40.23 1.62
C GLN A 45 25.07 38.95 1.21
N ALA A 46 24.30 37.86 1.07
CA ALA A 46 24.70 36.69 0.35
C ALA A 46 23.69 36.45 -0.78
N ALA A 47 24.23 36.20 -1.96
CA ALA A 47 23.63 36.14 -3.28
C ALA A 47 22.26 35.43 -3.35
N ASP A 48 21.33 36.04 -4.07
CA ASP A 48 20.07 35.47 -4.56
C ASP A 48 20.35 34.26 -5.49
N GLY A 49 20.44 33.08 -4.89
CA GLY A 49 20.15 31.82 -5.59
C GLY A 49 18.65 31.56 -5.48
N PRO A 50 17.99 30.91 -6.49
CA PRO A 50 16.59 30.61 -6.41
C PRO A 50 16.31 29.80 -5.15
N ALA A 51 15.32 30.24 -4.36
CA ALA A 51 14.90 29.58 -3.13
C ALA A 51 14.67 28.06 -3.39
N PRO A 52 15.16 27.18 -2.51
CA PRO A 52 14.89 25.75 -2.66
C PRO A 52 13.38 25.57 -2.73
N THR A 53 12.88 25.06 -3.87
CA THR A 53 11.48 24.65 -3.98
C THR A 53 11.20 23.69 -2.85
N ALA A 54 10.16 23.97 -2.05
CA ALA A 54 9.74 23.11 -0.95
C ALA A 54 9.68 21.65 -1.44
N PRO A 55 10.21 20.68 -0.66
CA PRO A 55 10.21 19.29 -1.10
C PRO A 55 8.78 18.89 -1.44
N HIS A 56 8.55 18.40 -2.65
CA HIS A 56 7.25 17.89 -3.07
C HIS A 56 6.81 16.84 -2.06
N ALA A 57 5.71 17.10 -1.33
CA ALA A 57 5.15 16.15 -0.39
C ALA A 57 4.65 14.94 -1.20
N ARG A 58 5.31 13.80 -1.07
CA ARG A 58 4.89 12.58 -1.77
C ARG A 58 3.60 12.00 -1.20
N HIS A 59 3.39 12.07 0.11
CA HIS A 59 2.21 11.57 0.78
C HIS A 59 0.98 12.42 0.43
N ILE A 60 -0.07 11.77 -0.06
CA ILE A 60 -1.34 12.38 -0.45
C ILE A 60 -2.35 12.06 0.65
N VAL A 61 -2.69 13.07 1.43
CA VAL A 61 -3.58 12.94 2.59
C VAL A 61 -5.02 12.79 2.12
N LEU A 62 -5.61 11.62 2.34
CA LEU A 62 -7.01 11.30 2.08
C LEU A 62 -7.62 10.73 3.36
N LYS A 63 -8.95 10.95 3.54
CA LYS A 63 -9.70 10.40 4.69
C LYS A 63 -10.02 8.91 4.50
N GLY A 64 -10.35 8.53 3.27
CA GLY A 64 -10.79 7.18 2.92
C GLY A 64 -9.68 6.23 2.45
N ALA A 65 -8.46 6.73 2.24
CA ALA A 65 -7.28 5.93 1.90
C ALA A 65 -6.04 6.60 2.51
N VAL A 66 -5.33 5.88 3.37
CA VAL A 66 -4.28 6.50 4.21
C VAL A 66 -2.86 6.29 3.68
N ASN A 67 -2.63 5.32 2.79
CA ASN A 67 -1.30 4.91 2.33
C ASN A 67 -0.99 5.39 0.88
N VAL A 68 -1.69 6.44 0.43
CA VAL A 68 -1.55 6.96 -0.94
C VAL A 68 -0.34 7.88 -1.04
N ARG A 69 0.54 7.63 -2.01
CA ARG A 69 1.71 8.47 -2.28
C ARG A 69 2.25 8.37 -3.69
N ASP A 70 2.92 9.44 -4.13
CA ASP A 70 3.70 9.53 -5.35
C ASP A 70 5.03 8.78 -5.18
N LEU A 71 5.42 7.99 -6.17
CA LEU A 71 6.74 7.34 -6.24
C LEU A 71 7.82 8.25 -6.85
N GLY A 72 7.49 9.47 -7.24
CA GLY A 72 8.44 10.46 -7.74
C GLY A 72 9.45 10.93 -6.69
N GLY A 73 10.51 11.56 -7.16
CA GLY A 73 11.51 12.21 -6.33
C GLY A 73 12.61 11.29 -5.76
N TYR A 74 12.54 9.99 -5.94
CA TYR A 74 13.63 9.10 -5.52
C TYR A 74 14.84 9.22 -6.45
N PRO A 75 16.07 9.38 -5.90
CA PRO A 75 17.28 9.40 -6.69
C PRO A 75 17.66 7.99 -7.15
N THR A 76 18.22 7.89 -8.34
CA THR A 76 18.85 6.68 -8.87
C THR A 76 20.35 6.68 -8.60
N SER A 77 20.99 5.53 -8.73
CA SER A 77 22.45 5.37 -8.53
C SER A 77 23.29 6.12 -9.58
N ASP A 78 22.71 6.44 -10.75
CA ASP A 78 23.35 7.21 -11.82
C ASP A 78 23.03 8.71 -11.80
N GLY A 79 22.51 9.21 -10.67
CA GLY A 79 22.29 10.65 -10.45
C GLY A 79 21.00 11.23 -11.04
N LYS A 80 20.15 10.40 -11.66
CA LYS A 80 18.84 10.81 -12.13
C LYS A 80 17.82 10.77 -10.99
N GLN A 81 16.59 11.23 -11.27
CA GLN A 81 15.51 11.26 -10.29
C GLN A 81 14.20 10.80 -10.93
N LEU A 82 13.37 10.05 -10.20
CA LEU A 82 12.03 9.71 -10.66
C LEU A 82 11.19 10.98 -10.81
N ARG A 83 10.44 11.06 -11.92
CA ARG A 83 9.46 12.12 -12.17
C ARG A 83 8.31 12.02 -11.19
N TYR A 84 7.89 13.16 -10.63
CA TYR A 84 6.64 13.25 -9.87
C TYR A 84 5.42 13.20 -10.79
N GLY A 85 4.28 12.81 -10.22
CA GLY A 85 2.99 12.85 -10.89
C GLY A 85 2.80 11.78 -11.97
N VAL A 86 3.61 10.73 -12.00
CA VAL A 86 3.57 9.69 -13.03
C VAL A 86 3.06 8.35 -12.49
N VAL A 87 3.63 7.89 -11.38
CA VAL A 87 3.25 6.62 -10.76
C VAL A 87 2.98 6.83 -9.27
N PHE A 88 1.82 6.38 -8.86
CA PHE A 88 1.35 6.44 -7.49
C PHE A 88 1.13 5.04 -6.93
N ARG A 89 1.20 4.92 -5.62
CA ARG A 89 0.82 3.72 -4.89
C ARG A 89 -0.20 4.05 -3.82
N GLY A 90 -1.05 3.09 -3.42
CA GLY A 90 -2.05 3.33 -2.39
C GLY A 90 -2.62 2.07 -1.76
N ASP A 91 -3.51 2.26 -0.81
CA ASP A 91 -4.49 1.31 -0.32
C ASP A 91 -5.81 1.45 -1.10
N ALA A 92 -6.77 0.57 -0.81
CA ALA A 92 -8.05 0.49 -1.52
C ALA A 92 -8.81 1.82 -1.49
N LEU A 93 -9.38 2.19 -2.63
CA LEU A 93 -10.06 3.47 -2.84
C LEU A 93 -11.58 3.42 -2.58
N GLY A 94 -12.10 2.28 -2.13
CA GLY A 94 -13.54 2.08 -1.93
C GLY A 94 -14.20 3.02 -0.91
N LYS A 95 -13.40 3.61 -0.01
CA LYS A 95 -13.89 4.51 1.06
C LYS A 95 -13.61 5.97 0.82
N LEU A 96 -13.15 6.37 -0.37
CA LEU A 96 -12.91 7.77 -0.68
C LEU A 96 -14.19 8.59 -0.48
N THR A 97 -14.06 9.70 0.24
CA THR A 97 -15.12 10.70 0.40
C THR A 97 -15.21 11.57 -0.86
N PRO A 98 -16.29 12.38 -1.02
CA PRO A 98 -16.34 13.37 -2.11
C PRO A 98 -15.14 14.34 -2.09
N ASP A 99 -14.66 14.76 -0.90
CA ASP A 99 -13.47 15.60 -0.74
C ASP A 99 -12.23 14.87 -1.24
N ASP A 100 -12.07 13.59 -0.87
CA ASP A 100 -10.95 12.75 -1.33
C ASP A 100 -10.96 12.59 -2.85
N LEU A 101 -12.13 12.40 -3.47
CA LEU A 101 -12.27 12.32 -4.92
C LEU A 101 -11.87 13.66 -5.59
N SER A 102 -12.19 14.79 -4.96
CA SER A 102 -11.73 16.09 -5.43
C SER A 102 -10.20 16.22 -5.41
N VAL A 103 -9.55 15.74 -4.33
CA VAL A 103 -8.09 15.69 -4.23
C VAL A 103 -7.50 14.73 -5.25
N ALA A 104 -8.03 13.49 -5.33
CA ALA A 104 -7.54 12.45 -6.24
C ALA A 104 -7.71 12.85 -7.72
N SER A 105 -8.74 13.62 -8.07
CA SER A 105 -8.94 14.12 -9.43
C SER A 105 -7.81 15.06 -9.90
N LYS A 106 -7.15 15.77 -8.97
CA LYS A 106 -6.00 16.64 -9.29
C LYS A 106 -4.73 15.85 -9.65
N LEU A 107 -4.69 14.55 -9.34
CA LEU A 107 -3.58 13.67 -9.72
C LEU A 107 -3.61 13.34 -11.22
N GLY A 108 -4.73 13.59 -11.90
CA GLY A 108 -4.90 13.32 -13.33
C GLY A 108 -4.78 11.86 -13.71
N LEU A 109 -5.10 10.94 -12.78
CA LEU A 109 -4.99 9.50 -13.02
C LEU A 109 -5.78 9.07 -14.25
N LYS A 110 -5.14 8.32 -15.14
CA LYS A 110 -5.80 7.64 -16.25
C LYS A 110 -6.20 6.23 -15.87
N SER A 111 -5.42 5.57 -15.02
CA SER A 111 -5.72 4.21 -14.60
C SER A 111 -5.42 3.94 -13.14
N VAL A 112 -6.16 2.97 -12.60
CA VAL A 112 -5.99 2.42 -11.26
C VAL A 112 -5.90 0.91 -11.37
N VAL A 113 -4.73 0.36 -11.03
CA VAL A 113 -4.47 -1.08 -10.98
C VAL A 113 -4.87 -1.62 -9.60
N ASP A 114 -5.76 -2.59 -9.56
CA ASP A 114 -6.24 -3.25 -8.35
C ASP A 114 -5.72 -4.68 -8.24
N PHE A 115 -4.86 -4.95 -7.23
CA PHE A 115 -4.34 -6.28 -6.94
C PHE A 115 -5.24 -7.14 -6.07
N ARG A 116 -6.40 -6.62 -5.63
CA ARG A 116 -7.31 -7.34 -4.73
C ARG A 116 -8.00 -8.49 -5.44
N LEU A 117 -8.25 -9.54 -4.65
CA LEU A 117 -9.09 -10.65 -5.08
C LEU A 117 -10.58 -10.24 -5.08
N PRO A 118 -11.42 -10.93 -5.87
CA PRO A 118 -12.87 -10.65 -5.88
C PRO A 118 -13.53 -10.72 -4.48
N LEU A 119 -13.01 -11.57 -3.58
CA LEU A 119 -13.51 -11.67 -2.22
C LEU A 119 -13.21 -10.39 -1.42
N GLU A 120 -12.01 -9.84 -1.54
CA GLU A 120 -11.62 -8.59 -0.88
C GLU A 120 -12.51 -7.43 -1.38
N ILE A 121 -12.73 -7.34 -2.69
CA ILE A 121 -13.59 -6.30 -3.30
C ILE A 121 -15.04 -6.43 -2.82
N ARG A 122 -15.58 -7.65 -2.75
CA ARG A 122 -16.96 -7.87 -2.24
C ARG A 122 -17.11 -7.46 -0.78
N THR A 123 -16.07 -7.60 0.02
CA THR A 123 -16.09 -7.31 1.46
C THR A 123 -15.81 -5.83 1.75
N ASP A 124 -14.79 -5.27 1.11
CA ASP A 124 -14.29 -3.92 1.40
C ASP A 124 -14.92 -2.84 0.49
N GLY A 125 -15.65 -3.26 -0.55
CA GLY A 125 -16.26 -2.40 -1.55
C GLY A 125 -15.37 -2.17 -2.78
N ALA A 126 -16.02 -1.91 -3.92
CA ALA A 126 -15.35 -1.51 -5.15
C ALA A 126 -14.71 -0.12 -5.00
N ASP A 127 -13.67 0.16 -5.78
CA ASP A 127 -13.03 1.46 -5.76
C ASP A 127 -13.96 2.57 -6.25
N ARG A 128 -13.84 3.70 -5.61
CA ARG A 128 -14.42 4.98 -6.07
C ARG A 128 -13.33 5.71 -6.85
N LEU A 129 -13.41 5.63 -8.17
CA LEU A 129 -12.40 6.21 -9.03
C LEU A 129 -12.63 7.71 -9.24
N PRO A 130 -11.56 8.53 -9.31
CA PRO A 130 -11.68 9.91 -9.75
C PRO A 130 -12.12 9.96 -11.22
N LYS A 131 -12.76 11.07 -11.60
CA LYS A 131 -13.25 11.27 -12.97
C LYS A 131 -12.12 11.10 -13.99
N GLY A 132 -12.35 10.28 -15.00
CA GLY A 132 -11.39 10.01 -16.08
C GLY A 132 -10.46 8.83 -15.85
N ALA A 133 -10.42 8.26 -14.65
CA ALA A 133 -9.65 7.06 -14.37
C ALA A 133 -10.43 5.78 -14.68
N SER A 134 -9.76 4.79 -15.25
CA SER A 134 -10.28 3.44 -15.50
C SER A 134 -9.65 2.42 -14.57
N ALA A 135 -10.39 1.36 -14.22
CA ALA A 135 -9.87 0.25 -13.42
C ALA A 135 -9.15 -0.77 -14.29
N ILE A 136 -8.00 -1.25 -13.82
CA ILE A 136 -7.25 -2.37 -14.39
C ILE A 136 -7.16 -3.47 -13.32
N PRO A 137 -8.04 -4.47 -13.33
CA PRO A 137 -7.98 -5.55 -12.36
C PRO A 137 -6.82 -6.51 -12.67
N LEU A 138 -5.88 -6.63 -11.73
CA LEU A 138 -4.73 -7.52 -11.78
C LEU A 138 -4.63 -8.33 -10.46
N PRO A 139 -5.60 -9.19 -10.14
CA PRO A 139 -5.66 -9.87 -8.86
C PRO A 139 -4.43 -10.75 -8.62
N ILE A 140 -3.86 -10.64 -7.41
CA ILE A 140 -2.72 -11.44 -6.95
C ILE A 140 -3.16 -12.25 -5.74
N ASP A 141 -3.02 -13.57 -5.83
CA ASP A 141 -3.40 -14.49 -4.76
C ASP A 141 -2.60 -14.24 -3.48
N ASP A 142 -3.28 -14.14 -2.36
CA ASP A 142 -2.75 -14.01 -1.01
C ASP A 142 -2.68 -15.36 -0.26
N THR A 143 -2.78 -16.45 -0.99
CA THR A 143 -2.84 -17.84 -0.45
C THR A 143 -3.98 -18.06 0.55
N GLY A 144 -5.09 -17.34 0.41
CA GLY A 144 -6.25 -17.39 1.30
C GLY A 144 -6.02 -16.71 2.66
N LEU A 145 -5.04 -15.81 2.78
CA LEU A 145 -4.78 -15.07 4.02
C LEU A 145 -6.01 -14.24 4.42
N TYR A 146 -6.57 -13.49 3.49
CA TYR A 146 -7.71 -12.61 3.75
C TYR A 146 -8.89 -13.42 4.33
N GLU A 147 -9.25 -14.52 3.69
CA GLU A 147 -10.35 -15.38 4.12
C GLU A 147 -10.10 -15.97 5.51
N ARG A 148 -8.92 -16.59 5.73
CA ARG A 148 -8.59 -17.19 7.04
C ARG A 148 -8.55 -16.17 8.16
N THR A 149 -7.97 -14.99 7.90
CA THR A 149 -7.86 -13.93 8.91
C THR A 149 -9.25 -13.38 9.25
N THR A 150 -10.07 -13.10 8.23
CA THR A 150 -11.44 -12.63 8.42
C THR A 150 -12.28 -13.65 9.17
N ALA A 151 -12.15 -14.94 8.85
CA ALA A 151 -12.84 -16.00 9.57
C ALA A 151 -12.39 -16.12 11.03
N ALA A 152 -11.08 -16.04 11.30
CA ALA A 152 -10.54 -16.10 12.65
C ALA A 152 -11.01 -14.90 13.49
N ILE A 153 -10.93 -13.68 12.98
CA ILE A 153 -11.40 -12.47 13.65
C ILE A 153 -12.93 -12.54 13.87
N GLY A 154 -13.67 -12.91 12.84
CA GLY A 154 -15.14 -13.00 12.86
C GLY A 154 -15.68 -14.10 13.77
N SER A 155 -14.86 -15.10 14.15
CA SER A 155 -15.24 -16.13 15.11
C SER A 155 -15.58 -15.59 16.50
N ARG A 156 -14.97 -14.45 16.88
CA ARG A 156 -15.01 -13.85 18.24
C ARG A 156 -14.54 -14.79 19.34
N ASP A 157 -13.90 -15.90 18.99
CA ASP A 157 -13.35 -16.89 19.91
C ASP A 157 -11.84 -16.66 20.08
N PRO A 158 -11.38 -16.27 21.29
CA PRO A 158 -9.95 -16.03 21.54
C PRO A 158 -9.07 -17.26 21.27
N ALA A 159 -9.57 -18.48 21.48
CA ALA A 159 -8.79 -19.69 21.24
C ALA A 159 -8.61 -19.94 19.73
N VAL A 160 -9.64 -19.69 18.92
CA VAL A 160 -9.57 -19.75 17.45
C VAL A 160 -8.61 -18.68 16.93
N GLN A 161 -8.69 -17.45 17.46
CA GLN A 161 -7.82 -16.33 17.09
C GLN A 161 -6.35 -16.63 17.45
N GLN A 162 -6.09 -17.09 18.67
CA GLN A 162 -4.75 -17.50 19.11
C GLN A 162 -4.19 -18.64 18.25
N LYS A 163 -5.01 -19.67 17.98
CA LYS A 163 -4.61 -20.80 17.14
C LYS A 163 -4.23 -20.38 15.72
N ALA A 164 -4.94 -19.39 15.15
CA ALA A 164 -4.73 -18.93 13.78
C ALA A 164 -3.58 -17.92 13.64
N LEU A 165 -3.42 -16.99 14.59
CA LEU A 165 -2.59 -15.81 14.47
C LEU A 165 -1.46 -15.73 15.50
N GLY A 166 -1.61 -16.41 16.65
CA GLY A 166 -0.64 -16.40 17.74
C GLY A 166 0.65 -17.17 17.45
N ASP A 167 1.57 -17.18 18.42
CA ASP A 167 2.81 -17.96 18.41
C ASP A 167 3.66 -17.73 17.16
N GLY A 168 3.71 -16.48 16.68
CA GLY A 168 4.46 -16.10 15.49
C GLY A 168 3.85 -16.52 14.14
N LYS A 169 2.67 -17.18 14.12
CA LYS A 169 2.02 -17.67 12.90
C LYS A 169 1.64 -16.57 11.93
N GLY A 170 1.19 -15.41 12.45
CA GLY A 170 0.94 -14.23 11.62
C GLY A 170 2.18 -13.84 10.81
N ALA A 171 3.33 -13.66 11.47
CA ALA A 171 4.57 -13.31 10.80
C ALA A 171 5.08 -14.42 9.86
N ALA A 172 4.96 -15.68 10.25
CA ALA A 172 5.32 -16.81 9.39
C ALA A 172 4.46 -16.86 8.11
N THR A 173 3.16 -16.56 8.23
CA THR A 173 2.25 -16.47 7.08
C THR A 173 2.65 -15.35 6.15
N MET A 174 3.00 -14.16 6.69
CA MET A 174 3.47 -13.04 5.87
C MET A 174 4.74 -13.40 5.09
N ARG A 175 5.77 -13.97 5.73
CA ARG A 175 6.98 -14.42 5.02
C ARG A 175 6.67 -15.42 3.91
N ARG A 176 5.72 -16.34 4.12
CA ARG A 176 5.28 -17.28 3.08
C ARG A 176 4.63 -16.54 1.90
N ILE A 177 3.73 -15.59 2.15
CA ILE A 177 3.08 -14.79 1.10
C ILE A 177 4.12 -14.02 0.29
N TYR A 178 5.11 -13.40 0.93
CA TYR A 178 6.15 -12.70 0.18
C TYR A 178 6.96 -13.63 -0.73
N ARG A 179 7.22 -14.87 -0.31
CA ARG A 179 7.83 -15.86 -1.21
C ARG A 179 6.94 -16.14 -2.42
N THR A 180 5.61 -16.23 -2.25
CA THR A 180 4.71 -16.49 -3.39
C THR A 180 4.70 -15.38 -4.42
N PHE A 181 5.03 -14.14 -4.07
CA PHE A 181 5.21 -13.07 -5.04
C PHE A 181 6.31 -13.38 -6.07
N VAL A 182 7.26 -14.21 -5.70
CA VAL A 182 8.39 -14.64 -6.53
C VAL A 182 8.18 -16.04 -7.11
N THR A 183 7.55 -16.97 -6.37
CA THR A 183 7.42 -18.36 -6.78
C THR A 183 6.24 -18.61 -7.71
N GLU A 184 5.12 -17.89 -7.50
CA GLU A 184 3.90 -18.14 -8.26
C GLU A 184 3.92 -17.42 -9.61
N ALA A 185 3.72 -18.18 -10.69
CA ALA A 185 3.74 -17.63 -12.05
C ALA A 185 2.65 -16.57 -12.24
N GLY A 186 1.46 -16.78 -11.66
CA GLY A 186 0.37 -15.80 -11.71
C GLY A 186 0.73 -14.47 -11.07
N ALA A 187 1.38 -14.48 -9.89
CA ALA A 187 1.83 -13.26 -9.23
C ALA A 187 2.86 -12.51 -10.07
N ARG A 188 3.89 -13.21 -10.56
CA ARG A 188 4.92 -12.62 -11.42
C ARG A 188 4.32 -12.02 -12.69
N HIS A 189 3.38 -12.71 -13.32
CA HIS A 189 2.70 -12.22 -14.52
C HIS A 189 1.96 -10.91 -14.25
N GLN A 190 1.24 -10.79 -13.13
CA GLN A 190 0.53 -9.56 -12.78
C GLN A 190 1.49 -8.39 -12.49
N PHE A 191 2.59 -8.65 -11.79
CA PHE A 191 3.61 -7.61 -11.55
C PHE A 191 4.28 -7.17 -12.86
N ALA A 192 4.62 -8.10 -13.75
CA ALA A 192 5.17 -7.79 -15.07
C ALA A 192 4.20 -6.93 -15.89
N ARG A 193 2.91 -7.27 -15.92
CA ARG A 193 1.89 -6.47 -16.61
C ARG A 193 1.83 -5.02 -16.14
N VAL A 194 2.03 -4.75 -14.85
CA VAL A 194 2.11 -3.35 -14.36
C VAL A 194 3.32 -2.64 -14.96
N LEU A 195 4.48 -3.31 -15.00
CA LEU A 195 5.70 -2.73 -15.57
C LEU A 195 5.55 -2.47 -17.06
N ASP A 196 4.95 -3.40 -17.81
CA ASP A 196 4.65 -3.24 -19.23
C ASP A 196 3.66 -2.09 -19.48
N THR A 197 2.61 -1.97 -18.64
CA THR A 197 1.65 -0.87 -18.70
C THR A 197 2.33 0.48 -18.48
N ILE A 198 3.26 0.56 -17.51
CA ILE A 198 4.04 1.77 -17.26
C ILE A 198 4.99 2.04 -18.44
N ALA A 199 5.64 1.03 -18.99
CA ALA A 199 6.52 1.14 -20.16
C ALA A 199 5.78 1.62 -21.40
N ASP A 200 4.58 1.08 -21.70
CA ASP A 200 3.72 1.57 -22.81
C ASP A 200 3.30 3.03 -22.62
N GLY A 201 2.98 3.43 -21.40
CA GLY A 201 2.74 4.83 -20.99
C GLY A 201 1.39 5.40 -21.37
N LYS A 202 0.53 4.68 -22.09
CA LYS A 202 -0.82 5.18 -22.47
C LYS A 202 -1.72 5.38 -21.25
N GLU A 203 -1.52 4.57 -20.23
CA GLU A 203 -2.29 4.52 -18.98
C GLU A 203 -1.71 5.42 -17.86
N LEU A 204 -0.70 6.25 -18.17
CA LEU A 204 -0.11 7.17 -17.20
C LEU A 204 -0.83 8.54 -17.19
N PRO A 205 -0.94 9.20 -16.02
CA PRO A 205 -0.55 8.75 -14.68
C PRO A 205 -1.35 7.56 -14.14
N LEU A 206 -0.64 6.64 -13.42
CA LEU A 206 -1.20 5.39 -12.94
C LEU A 206 -1.04 5.28 -11.43
N LEU A 207 -2.08 4.76 -10.75
CA LEU A 207 -2.00 4.33 -9.36
C LEU A 207 -2.16 2.81 -9.28
N PHE A 208 -1.33 2.11 -8.51
CA PHE A 208 -1.56 0.71 -8.17
C PHE A 208 -1.75 0.51 -6.68
N HIS A 209 -2.65 -0.40 -6.31
CA HIS A 209 -2.98 -0.66 -4.92
C HIS A 209 -3.38 -2.11 -4.65
N CYS A 210 -3.49 -2.45 -3.36
CA CYS A 210 -4.19 -3.62 -2.83
C CYS A 210 -5.10 -3.17 -1.67
N THR A 211 -5.48 -4.06 -0.76
CA THR A 211 -6.35 -3.70 0.38
C THR A 211 -5.70 -2.65 1.29
N SER A 212 -4.49 -2.89 1.78
CA SER A 212 -3.79 -1.98 2.72
C SER A 212 -2.66 -1.19 2.06
N GLY A 213 -2.40 -1.39 0.79
CA GLY A 213 -1.35 -0.67 0.05
C GLY A 213 0.09 -0.95 0.53
N LYS A 214 0.33 -2.04 1.27
CA LYS A 214 1.62 -2.29 1.92
C LYS A 214 2.38 -3.53 1.39
N ASP A 215 1.69 -4.66 1.13
CA ASP A 215 2.32 -5.93 0.77
C ASP A 215 2.49 -6.11 -0.75
N ARG A 216 1.43 -6.49 -1.49
CA ARG A 216 1.45 -6.60 -2.98
C ARG A 216 1.90 -5.28 -3.61
N THR A 217 1.31 -4.18 -3.15
CA THR A 217 1.68 -2.82 -3.53
C THR A 217 3.11 -2.46 -3.13
N GLY A 218 3.55 -2.88 -1.94
CA GLY A 218 4.90 -2.64 -1.44
C GLY A 218 5.96 -3.39 -2.25
N TRP A 219 5.70 -4.66 -2.56
CA TRP A 219 6.57 -5.45 -3.45
C TRP A 219 6.64 -4.84 -4.85
N MET A 220 5.50 -4.51 -5.45
CA MET A 220 5.45 -3.84 -6.76
C MET A 220 6.26 -2.54 -6.78
N SER A 221 6.12 -1.71 -5.74
CA SER A 221 6.89 -0.46 -5.61
C SER A 221 8.39 -0.73 -5.50
N TYR A 222 8.78 -1.71 -4.68
CA TYR A 222 10.19 -2.12 -4.55
C TYR A 222 10.76 -2.57 -5.89
N VAL A 223 10.04 -3.45 -6.60
CA VAL A 223 10.43 -3.95 -7.92
C VAL A 223 10.60 -2.80 -8.93
N LEU A 224 9.61 -1.90 -9.03
CA LEU A 224 9.66 -0.75 -9.94
C LEU A 224 10.84 0.17 -9.64
N LEU A 225 11.02 0.57 -8.38
CA LEU A 225 12.11 1.45 -7.96
C LEU A 225 13.47 0.84 -8.29
N ARG A 226 13.64 -0.46 -8.03
CA ARG A 226 14.88 -1.18 -8.37
C ARG A 226 15.10 -1.30 -9.87
N ALA A 227 14.06 -1.60 -10.65
CA ALA A 227 14.14 -1.72 -12.11
C ALA A 227 14.62 -0.43 -12.78
N VAL A 228 14.25 0.73 -12.23
CA VAL A 228 14.70 2.02 -12.76
C VAL A 228 16.02 2.53 -12.17
N GLY A 229 16.64 1.79 -11.24
CA GLY A 229 17.99 2.09 -10.73
C GLY A 229 18.02 2.81 -9.38
N VAL A 230 16.91 2.88 -8.65
CA VAL A 230 16.91 3.37 -7.26
C VAL A 230 17.67 2.38 -6.36
N PRO A 231 18.56 2.87 -5.47
CA PRO A 231 19.29 1.99 -4.54
C PRO A 231 18.37 1.14 -3.67
N ALA A 232 18.77 -0.10 -3.39
CA ALA A 232 18.01 -1.05 -2.59
C ALA A 232 17.56 -0.48 -1.24
N ARG A 233 18.47 0.22 -0.53
CA ARG A 233 18.18 0.87 0.75
C ARG A 233 17.05 1.92 0.64
N THR A 234 17.04 2.68 -0.44
CA THR A 234 16.01 3.70 -0.68
C THR A 234 14.65 3.07 -1.00
N ALA A 235 14.65 2.00 -1.82
CA ALA A 235 13.42 1.24 -2.12
C ALA A 235 12.87 0.52 -0.88
N GLU A 236 13.73 -0.03 -0.02
CA GLU A 236 13.35 -0.61 1.29
C GLU A 236 12.76 0.47 2.21
N ALA A 237 13.34 1.68 2.23
CA ALA A 237 12.83 2.77 3.05
C ALA A 237 11.40 3.20 2.61
N ASP A 238 11.11 3.29 1.29
CA ASP A 238 9.73 3.51 0.82
C ASP A 238 8.78 2.39 1.27
N TYR A 239 9.22 1.13 1.17
CA TYR A 239 8.43 -0.01 1.63
C TYR A 239 8.07 0.10 3.11
N LEU A 240 9.06 0.37 3.98
CA LEU A 240 8.89 0.48 5.44
C LEU A 240 8.09 1.71 5.86
N LEU A 241 8.09 2.78 5.06
CA LEU A 241 7.32 4.01 5.32
C LEU A 241 5.81 3.74 5.48
N SER A 242 5.31 2.63 4.94
CA SER A 242 3.91 2.22 5.14
C SER A 242 3.54 2.04 6.60
N ASN A 243 4.48 1.65 7.48
CA ASN A 243 4.23 1.50 8.92
C ASN A 243 3.91 2.84 9.58
N ASP A 244 4.70 3.87 9.27
CA ASP A 244 4.51 5.20 9.85
C ASP A 244 3.21 5.83 9.35
N ILE A 245 2.95 5.75 8.04
CA ILE A 245 1.76 6.32 7.42
C ILE A 245 0.49 5.66 7.95
N ARG A 246 0.50 4.34 8.14
CA ARG A 246 -0.68 3.57 8.58
C ARG A 246 -0.85 3.49 10.09
N LYS A 247 0.14 3.85 10.88
CA LYS A 247 0.19 3.66 12.33
C LYS A 247 -1.13 3.98 13.03
N THR A 248 -1.62 5.20 12.87
CA THR A 248 -2.85 5.66 13.52
C THR A 248 -4.10 4.89 13.06
N ALA A 249 -4.19 4.55 11.78
CA ALA A 249 -5.33 3.79 11.24
C ALA A 249 -5.33 2.35 11.75
N ASP A 250 -4.15 1.73 11.83
CA ASP A 250 -3.98 0.37 12.32
C ASP A 250 -4.23 0.26 13.84
N GLU A 251 -3.79 1.26 14.62
CA GLU A 251 -4.10 1.38 16.06
C GLU A 251 -5.60 1.51 16.29
N LYS A 252 -6.28 2.42 15.57
CA LYS A 252 -7.74 2.59 15.65
C LYS A 252 -8.49 1.31 15.29
N THR A 253 -7.99 0.54 14.31
CA THR A 253 -8.56 -0.75 13.96
C THR A 253 -8.49 -1.73 15.14
N ARG A 254 -7.32 -1.85 15.80
CA ARG A 254 -7.14 -2.72 16.97
C ARG A 254 -8.03 -2.29 18.15
N GLU A 255 -8.08 -0.99 18.42
CA GLU A 255 -8.96 -0.44 19.48
C GLU A 255 -10.43 -0.72 19.18
N GLY A 256 -10.87 -0.53 17.92
CA GLY A 256 -12.23 -0.84 17.48
C GLY A 256 -12.59 -2.31 17.67
N LEU A 257 -11.71 -3.23 17.29
CA LEU A 257 -11.92 -4.67 17.48
C LEU A 257 -12.04 -5.06 18.96
N LYS A 258 -11.21 -4.46 19.83
CA LYS A 258 -11.27 -4.67 21.27
C LYS A 258 -12.55 -4.10 21.87
N LYS A 259 -12.89 -2.85 21.56
CA LYS A 259 -14.09 -2.16 22.06
C LYS A 259 -15.38 -2.86 21.63
N ALA A 260 -15.42 -3.40 20.42
CA ALA A 260 -16.56 -4.17 19.92
C ALA A 260 -16.64 -5.60 20.48
N GLY A 261 -15.72 -6.03 21.34
CA GLY A 261 -15.64 -7.39 21.87
C GLY A 261 -15.38 -8.46 20.81
N ILE A 262 -14.84 -8.06 19.65
CA ILE A 262 -14.55 -8.98 18.54
C ILE A 262 -13.22 -9.70 18.79
N MET A 263 -12.23 -8.99 19.33
CA MET A 263 -10.96 -9.58 19.74
C MET A 263 -10.62 -9.19 21.19
N ARG A 264 -10.31 -10.19 22.01
CA ARG A 264 -9.79 -9.96 23.37
C ARG A 264 -8.36 -9.43 23.32
N ASP A 265 -7.54 -10.01 22.45
CA ASP A 265 -6.15 -9.60 22.19
C ASP A 265 -5.98 -9.20 20.70
N PRO A 266 -6.19 -7.92 20.34
CA PRO A 266 -5.98 -7.44 18.99
C PRO A 266 -4.50 -7.29 18.61
N GLN A 267 -3.54 -7.52 19.52
CA GLN A 267 -2.12 -7.55 19.15
C GLN A 267 -1.78 -8.72 18.23
N LEU A 268 -2.59 -9.76 18.23
CA LEU A 268 -2.46 -10.91 17.32
C LEU A 268 -2.47 -10.53 15.84
N ILE A 269 -3.08 -9.40 15.47
CA ILE A 269 -3.10 -8.94 14.07
C ILE A 269 -1.96 -7.99 13.71
N VAL A 270 -1.14 -7.53 14.67
CA VAL A 270 -0.02 -6.63 14.39
C VAL A 270 0.91 -7.15 13.30
N PRO A 271 1.33 -8.44 13.29
CA PRO A 271 2.16 -8.97 12.21
C PRO A 271 1.52 -8.89 10.81
N LEU A 272 0.19 -8.79 10.73
CA LEU A 272 -0.55 -8.66 9.49
C LEU A 272 -0.78 -7.19 9.09
N GLN A 273 -0.66 -6.25 10.03
CA GLN A 273 -0.87 -4.81 9.81
C GLN A 273 0.40 -4.07 9.39
N GLU A 274 1.56 -4.52 9.85
CA GLU A 274 2.84 -3.90 9.55
C GLU A 274 3.57 -4.59 8.38
N VAL A 275 4.55 -3.90 7.83
CA VAL A 275 5.57 -4.47 6.95
C VAL A 275 6.89 -4.58 7.70
N ARG A 276 7.67 -5.63 7.41
CA ARG A 276 8.93 -5.92 8.09
C ARG A 276 10.03 -6.22 7.08
N LYS A 277 11.28 -5.95 7.48
CA LYS A 277 12.45 -6.29 6.64
C LYS A 277 12.54 -7.78 6.34
N ASP A 278 12.16 -8.64 7.28
CA ASP A 278 12.19 -10.09 7.09
C ASP A 278 11.06 -10.60 6.15
N TYR A 279 9.97 -9.84 5.97
CA TYR A 279 8.96 -10.14 4.95
C TYR A 279 9.51 -9.84 3.55
N LEU A 280 10.02 -8.63 3.35
CA LEU A 280 10.68 -8.24 2.11
C LEU A 280 11.87 -9.16 1.82
N GLY A 281 12.69 -9.44 2.85
CA GLY A 281 13.82 -10.34 2.77
C GLY A 281 13.45 -11.77 2.34
N ALA A 282 12.28 -12.26 2.74
CA ALA A 282 11.80 -13.58 2.30
C ALA A 282 11.57 -13.64 0.78
N ALA A 283 11.03 -12.57 0.17
CA ALA A 283 10.90 -12.48 -1.28
C ALA A 283 12.26 -12.32 -1.98
N LEU A 284 13.13 -11.47 -1.44
CA LEU A 284 14.46 -11.23 -2.02
C LEU A 284 15.33 -12.51 -1.99
N THR A 285 15.37 -13.21 -0.84
CA THR A 285 16.07 -14.50 -0.71
C THR A 285 15.52 -15.53 -1.71
N GLU A 286 14.21 -15.57 -1.92
CA GLU A 286 13.60 -16.47 -2.88
C GLU A 286 13.96 -16.09 -4.33
N ALA A 287 14.04 -14.78 -4.65
CA ALA A 287 14.49 -14.30 -5.93
C ALA A 287 15.95 -14.70 -6.21
N ASP A 288 16.85 -14.51 -5.24
CA ASP A 288 18.25 -14.91 -5.34
C ASP A 288 18.39 -16.43 -5.49
N HIS A 289 17.67 -17.20 -4.71
CA HIS A 289 17.69 -18.66 -4.77
C HIS A 289 17.25 -19.22 -6.14
N ARG A 290 16.15 -18.66 -6.72
CA ARG A 290 15.58 -19.19 -7.98
C ARG A 290 16.25 -18.67 -9.23
N TYR A 291 16.71 -17.42 -9.20
CA TYR A 291 17.20 -16.72 -10.39
C TYR A 291 18.67 -16.34 -10.31
N GLY A 292 19.30 -16.49 -9.16
CA GLY A 292 20.72 -16.18 -8.92
C GLY A 292 20.97 -14.73 -8.47
N SER A 293 20.06 -13.80 -8.75
CA SER A 293 20.10 -12.41 -8.29
C SER A 293 18.75 -11.73 -8.48
N PHE A 294 18.55 -10.58 -7.81
CA PHE A 294 17.37 -9.75 -8.04
C PHE A 294 17.30 -9.23 -9.49
N ASP A 295 18.41 -8.87 -10.12
CA ASP A 295 18.44 -8.41 -11.51
C ASP A 295 18.07 -9.55 -12.47
N ALA A 296 18.49 -10.77 -12.18
CA ALA A 296 18.05 -11.95 -12.93
C ALA A 296 16.57 -12.28 -12.68
N TYR A 297 16.03 -11.97 -11.50
CA TYR A 297 14.58 -12.03 -11.26
C TYR A 297 13.80 -11.02 -12.13
N LEU A 298 14.29 -9.77 -12.27
CA LEU A 298 13.67 -8.79 -13.18
C LEU A 298 13.63 -9.32 -14.63
N SER A 299 14.72 -9.87 -15.12
CA SER A 299 14.81 -10.33 -16.53
C SER A 299 14.16 -11.71 -16.76
N LYS A 300 14.48 -12.72 -15.94
CA LYS A 300 14.01 -14.11 -16.13
C LYS A 300 12.69 -14.39 -15.40
N GLY A 301 12.53 -13.83 -14.22
CA GLY A 301 11.35 -14.05 -13.37
C GLY A 301 10.14 -13.23 -13.82
N LEU A 302 10.36 -11.96 -14.18
CA LEU A 302 9.32 -11.04 -14.66
C LEU A 302 9.34 -10.88 -16.19
N GLY A 303 10.35 -11.39 -16.90
CA GLY A 303 10.44 -11.31 -18.35
C GLY A 303 10.79 -9.91 -18.88
N LEU A 304 11.35 -9.02 -18.07
CA LEU A 304 11.72 -7.68 -18.50
C LEU A 304 13.00 -7.73 -19.32
N ASP A 305 12.91 -7.50 -20.60
CA ASP A 305 14.08 -7.36 -21.47
C ASP A 305 14.79 -6.00 -21.29
N ALA A 306 15.95 -5.85 -21.89
CA ALA A 306 16.74 -4.62 -21.82
C ALA A 306 16.00 -3.43 -22.47
N GLY A 307 15.18 -3.66 -23.48
CA GLY A 307 14.37 -2.65 -24.15
C GLY A 307 13.26 -2.12 -23.23
N THR A 308 12.54 -3.01 -22.55
CA THR A 308 11.51 -2.66 -21.56
C THR A 308 12.11 -1.89 -20.40
N LEU A 309 13.24 -2.35 -19.85
CA LEU A 309 13.96 -1.64 -18.77
C LEU A 309 14.43 -0.25 -19.21
N HIS A 310 14.98 -0.12 -20.43
CA HIS A 310 15.36 1.17 -21.00
C HIS A 310 14.15 2.10 -21.15
N THR A 311 13.05 1.60 -21.65
CA THR A 311 11.81 2.36 -21.84
C THR A 311 11.24 2.85 -20.49
N LEU A 312 11.19 1.99 -19.46
CA LEU A 312 10.80 2.36 -18.09
C LEU A 312 11.67 3.51 -17.56
N ARG A 313 12.99 3.40 -17.70
CA ARG A 313 13.95 4.44 -17.25
C ARG A 313 13.75 5.75 -17.99
N THR A 314 13.63 5.71 -19.31
CA THR A 314 13.41 6.92 -20.14
C THR A 314 12.10 7.62 -19.78
N ARG A 315 11.06 6.86 -19.50
CA ARG A 315 9.74 7.40 -19.17
C ARG A 315 9.67 7.98 -17.77
N LEU A 316 10.28 7.32 -16.81
CA LEU A 316 10.13 7.64 -15.40
C LEU A 316 11.24 8.55 -14.85
N LEU A 317 12.38 8.68 -15.50
CA LEU A 317 13.54 9.46 -14.99
C LEU A 317 13.68 10.81 -15.69
N LYS A 318 14.19 11.78 -14.92
CA LYS A 318 14.62 13.10 -15.38
C LYS A 318 16.03 13.40 -14.91
#